data_e57d98291f57653d1d3abdc67688bc19
#
_entry.id   e57d98291f57653d1d3abdc67688bc19
#
_cell.length_a   1.000
_cell.length_b   1.000
_cell.length_c   1.000
_cell.angle_alpha   90.00
_cell.angle_beta   90.00
_cell.angle_gamma   90.00
#
_symmetry.space_group_name_H-M   'P 1'
#
loop_
_entity.id
_entity.type
_entity.pdbx_description
1 polymer ?
#
loop_
_entity_poly.entity_id
_entity_poly.type
_entity_poly.pdbx_seq_one_letter_code
_entity_poly.pdbx_strand_id
1 'polypeptide(L)'
;MTKKAATCIAIDEARAETPFSATLGTEANEAVRMKLTAAPMAAKEHTASDTVRALVEKEVEKLLPHGKAQKRTVARAFGMSTRTFSRTLAVEGTTYEEVVDQLRRSLALQYLKEPGMSLSQIARLLGYEGSTSFNHAFRRWTGSSPSVVHKGKPLRAAA
;
A
#
# COMPACT_ATOMS: atom_id res chain seq x y z
N MET A 1 4.56 7.21 -68.66
CA MET A 1 5.83 6.54 -68.34
C MET A 1 6.41 7.22 -67.12
N THR A 2 6.51 6.59 -66.08
CA THR A 2 7.48 6.60 -64.94
C THR A 2 6.77 6.17 -63.67
N LYS A 3 7.13 4.95 -63.23
CA LYS A 3 6.75 4.32 -61.97
C LYS A 3 7.36 5.09 -60.79
N LYS A 4 6.57 5.50 -59.82
CA LYS A 4 7.02 5.88 -58.50
C LYS A 4 6.87 4.74 -57.56
N ALA A 5 7.98 4.17 -57.12
CA ALA A 5 8.05 3.15 -56.08
C ALA A 5 7.64 3.76 -54.72
N ALA A 6 6.71 3.15 -54.06
CA ALA A 6 6.34 3.44 -52.70
C ALA A 6 7.32 2.73 -51.77
N THR A 7 8.12 3.50 -51.08
CA THR A 7 8.97 3.03 -49.96
C THR A 7 8.12 2.86 -48.74
N CYS A 8 7.91 1.61 -48.34
CA CYS A 8 7.29 1.24 -47.11
C CYS A 8 8.28 1.48 -45.96
N ILE A 9 8.05 2.50 -45.13
CA ILE A 9 8.81 2.71 -43.92
C ILE A 9 8.22 1.79 -42.84
N ALA A 10 8.93 0.74 -42.51
CA ALA A 10 8.64 -0.08 -41.36
C ALA A 10 8.89 0.75 -40.10
N ILE A 11 7.84 1.04 -39.36
CA ILE A 11 7.95 1.63 -38.02
C ILE A 11 8.24 0.47 -37.09
N ASP A 12 9.50 0.41 -36.66
CA ASP A 12 9.97 -0.51 -35.62
C ASP A 12 9.39 -0.04 -34.28
N GLU A 13 8.32 -0.69 -33.85
CA GLU A 13 7.77 -0.55 -32.51
C GLU A 13 8.64 -1.30 -31.50
N ALA A 14 9.83 -0.76 -31.23
CA ALA A 14 10.57 -1.10 -30.04
C ALA A 14 9.92 -0.43 -28.83
N ARG A 15 8.75 -0.94 -28.45
CA ARG A 15 8.14 -0.64 -27.15
C ARG A 15 9.02 -1.29 -26.09
N ALA A 16 9.94 -0.51 -25.52
CA ALA A 16 10.69 -0.88 -24.35
C ALA A 16 9.73 -1.05 -23.17
N GLU A 17 9.25 -2.27 -23.00
CA GLU A 17 8.65 -2.72 -21.75
C GLU A 17 9.76 -2.78 -20.70
N THR A 18 9.83 -1.76 -19.87
CA THR A 18 10.67 -1.80 -18.68
C THR A 18 10.14 -2.91 -17.78
N PRO A 19 10.94 -3.90 -17.43
CA PRO A 19 10.53 -4.96 -16.51
C PRO A 19 10.52 -4.40 -15.08
N PHE A 20 9.43 -3.75 -14.69
CA PHE A 20 9.16 -3.38 -13.30
C PHE A 20 8.81 -4.59 -12.40
N SER A 21 8.94 -5.80 -12.91
CA SER A 21 8.22 -6.94 -12.33
C SER A 21 9.05 -8.01 -11.62
N ALA A 22 10.38 -7.92 -11.54
CA ALA A 22 11.10 -9.18 -11.27
C ALA A 22 11.83 -9.31 -9.93
N THR A 23 12.00 -8.24 -9.13
CA THR A 23 12.93 -8.38 -7.99
C THR A 23 12.36 -8.10 -6.59
N LEU A 24 11.16 -7.55 -6.48
CA LEU A 24 10.59 -7.15 -5.18
C LEU A 24 9.51 -8.09 -4.61
N GLY A 25 9.05 -9.06 -5.40
CA GLY A 25 7.95 -9.94 -5.01
C GLY A 25 8.37 -11.30 -4.44
N THR A 26 9.61 -11.71 -4.64
CA THR A 26 10.00 -13.11 -4.42
C THR A 26 10.17 -13.45 -2.93
N GLU A 27 10.82 -12.61 -2.17
CA GLU A 27 11.05 -12.90 -0.74
C GLU A 27 9.77 -12.78 0.10
N ALA A 28 8.98 -11.73 -0.13
CA ALA A 28 7.70 -11.56 0.56
C ALA A 28 6.69 -12.66 0.18
N ASN A 29 6.68 -13.08 -1.08
CA ASN A 29 5.83 -14.15 -1.57
C ASN A 29 6.22 -15.52 -1.00
N GLU A 30 7.51 -15.79 -0.87
CA GLU A 30 8.02 -17.04 -0.33
C GLU A 30 7.73 -17.17 1.18
N ALA A 31 7.89 -16.11 1.94
CA ALA A 31 7.54 -16.06 3.35
C ALA A 31 6.03 -16.30 3.60
N VAL A 32 5.16 -15.77 2.76
CA VAL A 32 3.71 -16.01 2.85
C VAL A 32 3.34 -17.43 2.40
N ARG A 33 3.99 -17.96 1.36
CA ARG A 33 3.76 -19.34 0.90
C ARG A 33 4.21 -20.37 1.93
N MET A 34 5.34 -20.18 2.58
CA MET A 34 5.82 -21.07 3.64
C MET A 34 4.85 -21.11 4.83
N LYS A 35 4.21 -20.00 5.18
CA LYS A 35 3.23 -19.94 6.26
C LYS A 35 1.88 -20.57 5.90
N LEU A 36 1.50 -20.59 4.61
CA LEU A 36 0.26 -21.24 4.17
C LEU A 36 0.35 -22.76 4.09
N THR A 37 1.56 -23.33 3.95
CA THR A 37 1.77 -24.78 3.85
C THR A 37 2.07 -25.44 5.19
N ALA A 38 2.36 -24.67 6.24
CA ALA A 38 2.54 -25.19 7.58
C ALA A 38 1.18 -25.39 8.25
N ALA A 39 0.77 -26.65 8.39
CA ALA A 39 -0.38 -27.05 9.19
C ALA A 39 -0.23 -26.59 10.66
N PRO A 40 -1.36 -26.39 11.40
CA PRO A 40 -1.34 -25.74 12.69
C PRO A 40 -0.84 -26.69 13.78
N MET A 41 0.41 -26.60 14.17
CA MET A 41 0.89 -27.17 15.43
C MET A 41 1.95 -26.26 16.05
N ALA A 42 1.65 -25.81 17.25
CA ALA A 42 2.48 -25.08 18.21
C ALA A 42 2.47 -23.55 18.10
N ALA A 43 1.78 -22.95 19.08
CA ALA A 43 1.96 -21.59 19.50
C ALA A 43 3.46 -21.34 19.80
N LYS A 44 4.16 -20.70 18.87
CA LYS A 44 5.44 -20.06 19.12
C LYS A 44 5.22 -18.57 19.00
N GLU A 45 5.71 -17.85 20.00
CA GLU A 45 5.74 -16.40 20.07
C GLU A 45 6.21 -15.81 18.72
N HIS A 46 5.22 -15.37 17.93
CA HIS A 46 5.52 -14.69 16.68
C HIS A 46 6.01 -13.29 17.04
N THR A 47 7.29 -13.05 16.85
CA THR A 47 7.81 -11.69 16.82
C THR A 47 6.97 -10.88 15.83
N ALA A 48 6.60 -9.65 16.18
CA ALA A 48 5.69 -8.79 15.40
C ALA A 48 6.12 -8.60 13.92
N SER A 49 7.35 -8.98 13.58
CA SER A 49 7.93 -8.91 12.23
C SER A 49 7.46 -10.03 11.28
N ASP A 50 6.90 -11.13 11.79
CA ASP A 50 6.64 -12.34 10.99
C ASP A 50 5.16 -12.57 10.62
N THR A 51 4.27 -11.69 11.00
CA THR A 51 2.83 -11.80 10.71
C THR A 51 2.55 -11.44 9.25
N VAL A 52 1.59 -12.12 8.60
CA VAL A 52 1.16 -11.78 7.23
C VAL A 52 0.75 -10.30 7.15
N ARG A 53 0.11 -9.81 8.18
CA ARG A 53 -0.25 -8.41 8.35
C ARG A 53 0.97 -7.48 8.21
N ALA A 54 2.08 -7.75 8.91
CA ALA A 54 3.28 -6.91 8.86
C ALA A 54 3.91 -6.88 7.45
N LEU A 55 3.89 -8.02 6.74
CA LEU A 55 4.34 -8.09 5.36
C LEU A 55 3.44 -7.27 4.42
N VAL A 56 2.13 -7.31 4.65
CA VAL A 56 1.15 -6.52 3.90
C VAL A 56 1.32 -5.03 4.18
N GLU A 57 1.51 -4.62 5.44
CA GLU A 57 1.78 -3.22 5.81
C GLU A 57 3.01 -2.68 5.08
N LYS A 58 4.10 -3.43 5.08
CA LYS A 58 5.35 -3.07 4.38
C LYS A 58 5.16 -2.91 2.86
N GLU A 59 4.37 -3.78 2.23
CA GLU A 59 4.08 -3.67 0.81
C GLU A 59 3.13 -2.51 0.49
N VAL A 60 2.12 -2.31 1.31
CA VAL A 60 1.20 -1.18 1.19
C VAL A 60 1.95 0.15 1.33
N GLU A 61 2.85 0.27 2.30
CA GLU A 61 3.65 1.49 2.53
C GLU A 61 4.39 1.95 1.28
N LYS A 62 5.00 1.02 0.53
CA LYS A 62 5.67 1.32 -0.74
C LYS A 62 4.72 1.81 -1.82
N LEU A 63 3.49 1.32 -1.82
CA LEU A 63 2.50 1.60 -2.86
C LEU A 63 1.65 2.85 -2.57
N LEU A 64 1.57 3.29 -1.32
CA LEU A 64 0.77 4.45 -0.90
C LEU A 64 1.10 5.72 -1.67
N PRO A 65 2.39 6.18 -1.79
CA PRO A 65 2.72 7.43 -2.46
C PRO A 65 2.36 7.44 -3.95
N HIS A 66 2.22 6.26 -4.53
CA HIS A 66 1.87 6.08 -5.94
C HIS A 66 0.36 5.94 -6.18
N GLY A 67 -0.47 5.97 -5.14
CA GLY A 67 -1.92 5.72 -5.23
C GLY A 67 -2.28 4.29 -5.67
N LYS A 68 -1.32 3.37 -5.64
CA LYS A 68 -1.46 1.98 -6.13
C LYS A 68 -1.77 0.95 -5.03
N ALA A 69 -1.99 1.39 -3.79
CA ALA A 69 -2.32 0.52 -2.66
C ALA A 69 -3.76 -0.01 -2.76
N GLN A 70 -4.03 -0.76 -3.82
CA GLN A 70 -5.31 -1.44 -4.04
C GLN A 70 -5.18 -2.92 -3.62
N LYS A 71 -6.19 -3.47 -2.97
CA LYS A 71 -6.24 -4.88 -2.54
C LYS A 71 -5.81 -5.85 -3.63
N ARG A 72 -6.28 -5.64 -4.87
CA ARG A 72 -5.92 -6.48 -6.01
C ARG A 72 -4.44 -6.42 -6.36
N THR A 73 -3.83 -5.24 -6.29
CA THR A 73 -2.41 -5.04 -6.57
C THR A 73 -1.55 -5.73 -5.52
N VAL A 74 -1.88 -5.53 -4.25
CA VAL A 74 -1.16 -6.16 -3.13
C VAL A 74 -1.34 -7.67 -3.15
N ALA A 75 -2.56 -8.19 -3.31
CA ALA A 75 -2.79 -9.64 -3.42
C ALA A 75 -1.96 -10.28 -4.54
N ARG A 76 -1.84 -9.60 -5.70
CA ARG A 76 -1.03 -10.07 -6.82
C ARG A 76 0.47 -10.08 -6.47
N ALA A 77 0.97 -9.10 -5.73
CA ALA A 77 2.36 -9.08 -5.27
C ALA A 77 2.70 -10.29 -4.39
N PHE A 78 1.71 -10.82 -3.66
CA PHE A 78 1.83 -12.06 -2.88
C PHE A 78 1.48 -13.33 -3.69
N GLY A 79 1.26 -13.23 -5.00
CA GLY A 79 0.87 -14.36 -5.84
C GLY A 79 -0.49 -14.97 -5.51
N MET A 80 -1.37 -14.20 -4.87
CA MET A 80 -2.67 -14.66 -4.38
C MET A 80 -3.83 -14.05 -5.16
N SER A 81 -4.96 -14.79 -5.25
CA SER A 81 -6.24 -14.20 -5.59
C SER A 81 -6.72 -13.28 -4.46
N THR A 82 -7.55 -12.27 -4.76
CA THR A 82 -8.12 -11.38 -3.74
C THR A 82 -8.95 -12.14 -2.69
N ARG A 83 -9.58 -13.26 -3.08
CA ARG A 83 -10.32 -14.13 -2.16
C ARG A 83 -9.39 -14.85 -1.18
N THR A 84 -8.32 -15.47 -1.69
CA THR A 84 -7.31 -16.14 -0.86
C THR A 84 -6.66 -15.16 0.10
N PHE A 85 -6.24 -13.99 -0.41
CA PHE A 85 -5.64 -12.92 0.35
C PHE A 85 -6.55 -12.43 1.48
N SER A 86 -7.85 -12.20 1.21
CA SER A 86 -8.82 -11.82 2.25
C SER A 86 -9.00 -12.90 3.31
N ARG A 87 -9.02 -14.18 2.93
CA ARG A 87 -9.08 -15.30 3.89
C ARG A 87 -7.85 -15.36 4.78
N THR A 88 -6.68 -15.14 4.23
CA THR A 88 -5.42 -15.15 5.00
C THR A 88 -5.42 -14.04 6.06
N LEU A 89 -5.85 -12.83 5.71
CA LEU A 89 -5.97 -11.74 6.69
C LEU A 89 -7.07 -11.99 7.72
N ALA A 90 -8.19 -12.61 7.32
CA ALA A 90 -9.26 -12.96 8.24
C ALA A 90 -8.84 -14.00 9.30
N VAL A 91 -7.91 -14.89 8.99
CA VAL A 91 -7.31 -15.82 9.98
C VAL A 91 -6.54 -15.06 11.07
N GLU A 92 -5.95 -13.92 10.73
CA GLU A 92 -5.29 -13.01 11.68
C GLU A 92 -6.26 -11.99 12.32
N GLY A 93 -7.58 -12.16 12.11
CA GLY A 93 -8.61 -11.32 12.70
C GLY A 93 -8.67 -9.91 12.13
N THR A 94 -8.15 -9.68 10.90
CA THR A 94 -8.13 -8.35 10.29
C THR A 94 -8.59 -8.38 8.82
N THR A 95 -8.88 -7.20 8.30
CA THR A 95 -9.20 -6.99 6.87
C THR A 95 -8.15 -6.12 6.21
N TYR A 96 -8.06 -6.19 4.89
CA TYR A 96 -7.13 -5.33 4.13
C TYR A 96 -7.39 -3.84 4.36
N GLU A 97 -8.65 -3.47 4.41
CA GLU A 97 -9.09 -2.10 4.63
C GLU A 97 -8.65 -1.58 6.00
N GLU A 98 -8.77 -2.40 7.03
CA GLU A 98 -8.30 -2.08 8.39
C GLU A 98 -6.78 -1.93 8.45
N VAL A 99 -6.04 -2.84 7.80
CA VAL A 99 -4.57 -2.75 7.72
C VAL A 99 -4.14 -1.45 7.06
N VAL A 100 -4.75 -1.08 5.93
CA VAL A 100 -4.44 0.16 5.23
C VAL A 100 -4.81 1.40 6.05
N ASP A 101 -5.98 1.40 6.69
CA ASP A 101 -6.44 2.52 7.52
C ASP A 101 -5.54 2.73 8.75
N GLN A 102 -5.13 1.65 9.42
CA GLN A 102 -4.23 1.73 10.57
C GLN A 102 -2.83 2.20 10.17
N LEU A 103 -2.30 1.69 9.05
CA LEU A 103 -1.01 2.13 8.52
C LEU A 103 -1.05 3.62 8.14
N ARG A 104 -2.07 4.04 7.40
CA ARG A 104 -2.27 5.46 7.04
C ARG A 104 -2.37 6.36 8.26
N ARG A 105 -3.10 5.92 9.30
CA ARG A 105 -3.22 6.65 10.56
C ARG A 105 -1.85 6.81 11.24
N SER A 106 -1.07 5.75 11.35
CA SER A 106 0.26 5.77 11.96
C SER A 106 1.20 6.71 11.21
N LEU A 107 1.29 6.58 9.89
CA LEU A 107 2.11 7.44 9.03
C LEU A 107 1.64 8.90 9.06
N ALA A 108 0.33 9.16 9.07
CA ALA A 108 -0.22 10.51 9.19
C ALA A 108 0.25 11.19 10.48
N LEU A 109 0.16 10.48 11.62
CA LEU A 109 0.60 11.00 12.91
C LEU A 109 2.11 11.24 12.97
N GLN A 110 2.89 10.43 12.26
CA GLN A 110 4.33 10.61 12.13
C GLN A 110 4.64 11.84 11.29
N TYR A 111 4.09 11.95 10.08
CA TYR A 111 4.34 13.08 9.18
C TYR A 111 3.84 14.42 9.73
N LEU A 112 2.77 14.43 10.53
CA LEU A 112 2.28 15.64 11.18
C LEU A 112 3.23 16.20 12.25
N LYS A 113 4.17 15.39 12.75
CA LYS A 113 5.22 15.82 13.68
C LYS A 113 6.43 16.43 12.96
N GLU A 114 6.60 16.12 11.67
CA GLU A 114 7.73 16.61 10.89
C GLU A 114 7.56 18.10 10.56
N PRO A 115 8.53 18.94 10.94
CA PRO A 115 8.48 20.36 10.63
C PRO A 115 8.61 20.59 9.11
N GLY A 116 7.76 21.47 8.58
CA GLY A 116 7.82 21.85 7.15
C GLY A 116 7.00 21.02 6.19
N MET A 117 6.35 19.95 6.61
CA MET A 117 5.45 19.19 5.75
C MET A 117 4.07 19.85 5.67
N SER A 118 3.60 20.14 4.46
CA SER A 118 2.23 20.63 4.26
C SER A 118 1.20 19.48 4.29
N LEU A 119 -0.04 19.79 4.70
CA LEU A 119 -1.13 18.80 4.69
C LEU A 119 -1.38 18.19 3.30
N SER A 120 -1.13 18.94 2.24
CA SER A 120 -1.26 18.46 0.86
C SER A 120 -0.16 17.47 0.49
N GLN A 121 1.07 17.66 1.00
CA GLN A 121 2.16 16.70 0.82
C GLN A 121 1.87 15.42 1.59
N ILE A 122 1.43 15.53 2.84
CA ILE A 122 1.04 14.38 3.67
C ILE A 122 -0.08 13.58 2.99
N ALA A 123 -1.12 14.26 2.50
CA ALA A 123 -2.21 13.60 1.77
C ALA A 123 -1.70 12.77 0.58
N ARG A 124 -0.80 13.32 -0.23
CA ARG A 124 -0.19 12.61 -1.37
C ARG A 124 0.64 11.41 -0.94
N LEU A 125 1.48 11.55 0.09
CA LEU A 125 2.29 10.43 0.60
C LEU A 125 1.43 9.28 1.13
N LEU A 126 0.25 9.59 1.66
CA LEU A 126 -0.73 8.60 2.11
C LEU A 126 -1.62 8.06 0.98
N GLY A 127 -1.39 8.46 -0.27
CA GLY A 127 -2.13 8.00 -1.44
C GLY A 127 -3.53 8.59 -1.59
N TYR A 128 -3.77 9.78 -1.05
CA TYR A 128 -5.00 10.55 -1.29
C TYR A 128 -4.82 11.52 -2.46
N GLU A 129 -5.85 11.70 -3.26
CA GLU A 129 -5.83 12.66 -4.38
C GLU A 129 -5.75 14.11 -3.90
N GLY A 130 -6.25 14.40 -2.71
CA GLY A 130 -6.24 15.73 -2.15
C GLY A 130 -6.38 15.79 -0.63
N SER A 131 -6.11 16.98 -0.07
CA SER A 131 -6.18 17.23 1.37
C SER A 131 -7.60 17.05 1.95
N THR A 132 -8.65 17.27 1.15
CA THR A 132 -10.04 17.10 1.59
C THR A 132 -10.33 15.64 1.96
N SER A 133 -10.00 14.70 1.07
CA SER A 133 -10.19 13.26 1.32
C SER A 133 -9.37 12.80 2.52
N PHE A 134 -8.13 13.29 2.65
CA PHE A 134 -7.30 13.04 3.82
C PHE A 134 -7.92 13.59 5.11
N ASN A 135 -8.44 14.82 5.10
CA ASN A 135 -9.10 15.42 6.26
C ASN A 135 -10.28 14.60 6.74
N HIS A 136 -11.12 14.10 5.83
CA HIS A 136 -12.24 13.23 6.17
C HIS A 136 -11.79 11.92 6.81
N ALA A 137 -10.79 11.25 6.21
CA ALA A 137 -10.25 10.01 6.73
C ALA A 137 -9.61 10.24 8.12
N PHE A 138 -8.80 11.27 8.27
CA PHE A 138 -8.12 11.59 9.53
C PHE A 138 -9.11 11.90 10.66
N ARG A 139 -10.20 12.65 10.37
CA ARG A 139 -11.28 12.88 11.34
C ARG A 139 -11.95 11.57 11.77
N ARG A 140 -12.20 10.66 10.84
CA ARG A 140 -12.77 9.34 11.14
C ARG A 140 -11.88 8.55 12.11
N TRP A 141 -10.55 8.62 11.94
CA TRP A 141 -9.60 7.87 12.75
C TRP A 141 -9.31 8.47 14.13
N THR A 142 -9.37 9.80 14.24
CA THR A 142 -8.85 10.53 15.41
C THR A 142 -9.86 11.43 16.09
N GLY A 143 -11.04 11.61 15.49
CA GLY A 143 -12.04 12.57 15.97
C GLY A 143 -11.68 14.05 15.76
N SER A 144 -10.47 14.35 15.26
CA SER A 144 -9.92 15.70 15.14
C SER A 144 -9.46 16.01 13.72
N SER A 145 -9.34 17.29 13.35
CA SER A 145 -8.78 17.64 12.03
C SER A 145 -7.26 17.62 12.06
N PRO A 146 -6.58 17.24 10.95
CA PRO A 146 -5.12 17.21 10.89
C PRO A 146 -4.49 18.58 11.15
N SER A 147 -5.14 19.68 10.77
CA SER A 147 -4.66 21.04 11.01
C SER A 147 -4.58 21.41 12.50
N VAL A 148 -5.41 20.82 13.35
CA VAL A 148 -5.37 21.01 14.81
C VAL A 148 -4.16 20.30 15.39
N VAL A 149 -3.85 19.10 14.92
CA VAL A 149 -2.71 18.29 15.37
C VAL A 149 -1.40 18.90 14.87
N HIS A 150 -1.35 19.32 13.63
CA HIS A 150 -0.19 19.95 13.02
C HIS A 150 0.24 21.26 13.69
N LYS A 151 -0.70 21.99 14.30
CA LYS A 151 -0.44 23.21 15.10
C LYS A 151 -0.06 22.93 16.55
N GLY A 152 0.26 21.69 16.90
CA GLY A 152 0.71 21.31 18.25
C GLY A 152 -0.39 21.18 19.30
N LYS A 153 -1.68 21.15 18.91
CA LYS A 153 -2.75 20.83 19.86
C LYS A 153 -2.85 19.31 20.05
N PRO A 154 -2.95 18.81 21.29
CA PRO A 154 -3.08 17.37 21.53
C PRO A 154 -4.36 16.82 20.92
N LEU A 155 -4.28 15.58 20.41
CA LEU A 155 -5.43 14.82 19.93
C LEU A 155 -6.44 14.67 21.09
N ARG A 156 -7.71 14.98 20.84
CA ARG A 156 -8.78 14.55 21.71
C ARG A 156 -8.85 13.02 21.62
N ALA A 157 -8.77 12.34 22.75
CA ALA A 157 -9.02 10.91 22.82
C ALA A 157 -10.42 10.65 22.25
N ALA A 158 -10.51 9.79 21.26
CA ALA A 158 -11.81 9.28 20.80
C ALA A 158 -12.37 8.41 21.93
N ALA A 159 -13.52 8.83 22.46
CA ALA A 159 -14.30 8.06 23.42
C ALA A 159 -14.96 6.89 22.70
#